data_bafd57b65ec4adc792e3ac02a01c6fa6
#
_entry.id   bafd57b65ec4adc792e3ac02a01c6fa6
#
_cell.length_a   1.000
_cell.length_b   1.000
_cell.length_c   1.000
_cell.angle_alpha   90.00
_cell.angle_beta   90.00
_cell.angle_gamma   90.00
#
_symmetry.space_group_name_H-M   'P 1'
#
loop_
_entity.id
_entity.type
_entity.pdbx_description
1 polymer ?
#
loop_
_entity_poly.entity_id
_entity_poly.type
_entity_poly.pdbx_seq_one_letter_code
_entity_poly.pdbx_strand_id
1 'polypeptide(L)'
;IPANKEIILNEIGGNAIEIVAEINPMNSQMFEINVLRSEDREEYTKIAFYKNRGTRLTTSRFYDGPYRGLKRVYNSILTIDSSYSSILSNVKSRPPEIAPMVLEEGENLKLRIFIDKRVVEVFANGKQVVATRVFPGKDDSLGVSLRSQGSESEFISLESYQMRSIYWTHFFMFLWVRVILITYW
;
A
#
# COMPACT_ATOMS: atom_id res chain seq x y z
N ILE A 1 -4.96 -1.76 14.70
CA ILE A 1 -3.52 -1.39 14.71
C ILE A 1 -3.37 -0.17 15.58
N PRO A 2 -2.60 -0.27 16.67
CA PRO A 2 -2.35 0.86 17.55
C PRO A 2 -1.62 2.00 16.82
N ALA A 3 -1.89 3.23 17.24
CA ALA A 3 -1.28 4.41 16.67
C ALA A 3 0.25 4.42 16.86
N ASN A 4 0.95 4.84 15.81
CA ASN A 4 2.39 5.13 15.81
C ASN A 4 3.32 3.94 16.15
N LYS A 5 2.80 2.73 16.07
CA LYS A 5 3.58 1.50 16.22
C LYS A 5 3.66 0.74 14.90
N GLU A 6 4.83 0.22 14.59
CA GLU A 6 4.99 -0.74 13.51
C GLU A 6 4.66 -2.14 14.03
N ILE A 7 3.88 -2.88 13.25
CA ILE A 7 3.55 -4.29 13.49
C ILE A 7 4.15 -5.09 12.36
N ILE A 8 5.08 -5.97 12.68
CA ILE A 8 5.69 -6.89 11.71
C ILE A 8 4.79 -8.11 11.56
N LEU A 9 4.51 -8.49 10.33
CA LEU A 9 3.72 -9.67 9.99
C LEU A 9 4.67 -10.82 9.66
N ASN A 10 5.05 -11.59 10.68
CA ASN A 10 6.05 -12.67 10.54
C ASN A 10 5.60 -13.80 9.61
N GLU A 11 4.29 -13.95 9.40
CA GLU A 11 3.72 -15.02 8.58
C GLU A 11 3.50 -14.64 7.12
N ILE A 12 3.71 -13.34 6.79
CA ILE A 12 3.51 -12.79 5.46
C ILE A 12 4.82 -12.22 4.96
N GLY A 13 5.26 -12.72 3.82
CA GLY A 13 6.48 -12.23 3.19
C GLY A 13 6.76 -12.90 1.86
N GLY A 14 7.67 -12.32 1.11
CA GLY A 14 8.09 -12.82 -0.19
C GLY A 14 8.20 -11.71 -1.24
N ASN A 15 8.83 -12.06 -2.34
CA ASN A 15 8.97 -11.18 -3.50
C ASN A 15 8.13 -11.64 -4.70
N ALA A 16 7.24 -12.61 -4.51
CA ALA A 16 6.26 -13.06 -5.49
C ALA A 16 4.96 -13.41 -4.74
N ILE A 17 4.25 -12.36 -4.29
CA ILE A 17 3.06 -12.49 -3.45
C ILE A 17 1.96 -11.52 -3.89
N GLU A 18 0.72 -11.92 -3.62
CA GLU A 18 -0.44 -11.05 -3.62
C GLU A 18 -0.89 -10.84 -2.18
N ILE A 19 -1.21 -9.59 -1.82
CA ILE A 19 -1.79 -9.21 -0.54
C ILE A 19 -3.15 -8.57 -0.82
N VAL A 20 -4.18 -9.07 -0.15
CA VAL A 20 -5.54 -8.51 -0.18
C VAL A 20 -5.88 -8.02 1.22
N ALA A 21 -6.18 -6.75 1.34
CA ALA A 21 -6.46 -6.12 2.63
C ALA A 21 -7.73 -5.27 2.58
N GLU A 22 -8.56 -5.38 3.61
CA GLU A 22 -9.67 -4.46 3.86
C GLU A 22 -9.43 -3.77 5.20
N ILE A 23 -9.42 -2.43 5.16
CA ILE A 23 -9.03 -1.58 6.27
C ILE A 23 -10.12 -0.56 6.51
N ASN A 24 -10.57 -0.44 7.76
CA ASN A 24 -11.31 0.72 8.22
C ASN A 24 -10.29 1.74 8.74
N PRO A 25 -10.09 2.86 8.03
CA PRO A 25 -9.11 3.87 8.44
C PRO A 25 -9.55 4.62 9.72
N MET A 26 -10.80 4.46 10.15
CA MET A 26 -11.34 5.15 11.33
C MET A 26 -10.98 6.65 11.32
N ASN A 27 -10.35 7.13 12.38
CA ASN A 27 -9.84 8.50 12.49
C ASN A 27 -8.37 8.64 12.06
N SER A 28 -7.73 7.55 11.64
CA SER A 28 -6.36 7.60 11.16
C SER A 28 -6.25 8.43 9.88
N GLN A 29 -5.30 9.35 9.89
CA GLN A 29 -5.03 10.20 8.73
C GLN A 29 -4.03 9.57 7.77
N MET A 30 -3.27 8.60 8.24
CA MET A 30 -2.30 7.87 7.45
C MET A 30 -2.23 6.42 7.90
N PHE A 31 -2.25 5.55 6.92
CA PHE A 31 -2.05 4.13 7.09
C PHE A 31 -1.00 3.65 6.10
N GLU A 32 -0.09 2.78 6.54
CA GLU A 32 0.96 2.25 5.66
C GLU A 32 1.10 0.73 5.77
N ILE A 33 1.38 0.13 4.63
CA ILE A 33 1.87 -1.25 4.48
C ILE A 33 3.28 -1.13 3.92
N ASN A 34 4.28 -1.61 4.65
CA ASN A 34 5.64 -1.72 4.15
C ASN A 34 5.84 -3.13 3.62
N VAL A 35 6.30 -3.23 2.39
CA VAL A 35 6.59 -4.49 1.71
C VAL A 35 8.05 -4.55 1.29
N LEU A 36 8.54 -5.73 0.98
CA LEU A 36 9.96 -5.94 0.66
C LEU A 36 10.85 -5.30 1.75
N ARG A 37 10.48 -5.53 3.00
CA ARG A 37 11.13 -4.99 4.19
C ARG A 37 12.20 -5.95 4.67
N SER A 38 13.45 -5.46 4.79
CA SER A 38 14.52 -6.20 5.45
C SER A 38 14.29 -6.33 6.96
N GLU A 39 14.89 -7.33 7.60
CA GLU A 39 14.71 -7.56 9.04
C GLU A 39 15.12 -6.34 9.88
N ASP A 40 16.23 -5.71 9.53
CA ASP A 40 16.77 -4.51 10.18
C ASP A 40 16.10 -3.20 9.74
N ARG A 41 15.15 -3.27 8.78
CA ARG A 41 14.46 -2.10 8.21
C ARG A 41 15.38 -1.12 7.46
N GLU A 42 16.53 -1.54 7.00
CA GLU A 42 17.34 -0.72 6.09
C GLU A 42 16.69 -0.56 4.71
N GLU A 43 15.97 -1.62 4.28
CA GLU A 43 15.20 -1.60 3.04
C GLU A 43 13.72 -1.84 3.32
N TYR A 44 12.87 -1.06 2.65
CA TYR A 44 11.42 -1.29 2.56
C TYR A 44 10.80 -0.41 1.48
N THR A 45 9.73 -0.88 0.87
CA THR A 45 8.88 -0.10 -0.02
C THR A 45 7.60 0.25 0.73
N LYS A 46 7.32 1.54 0.87
CA LYS A 46 6.18 2.02 1.63
C LYS A 46 4.98 2.27 0.72
N ILE A 47 3.90 1.55 0.94
CA ILE A 47 2.59 1.80 0.38
C ILE A 47 1.81 2.57 1.43
N ALA A 48 1.44 3.83 1.15
CA ALA A 48 0.77 4.67 2.13
C ALA A 48 -0.53 5.26 1.58
N PHE A 49 -1.55 5.24 2.42
CA PHE A 49 -2.82 5.89 2.19
C PHE A 49 -2.95 7.09 3.14
N TYR A 50 -3.20 8.26 2.57
CA TYR A 50 -3.40 9.51 3.31
C TYR A 50 -4.85 9.96 3.15
N LYS A 51 -5.63 9.86 4.23
CA LYS A 51 -7.04 10.22 4.23
C LYS A 51 -7.20 11.74 4.17
N ASN A 52 -7.88 12.27 3.14
CA ASN A 52 -8.20 13.68 2.97
C ASN A 52 -6.97 14.64 3.05
N ARG A 53 -5.80 14.17 2.61
CA ARG A 53 -4.55 14.96 2.62
C ARG A 53 -4.17 15.54 1.26
N GLY A 54 -4.81 15.07 0.19
CA GLY A 54 -4.69 15.66 -1.13
C GLY A 54 -5.67 16.80 -1.34
N THR A 55 -5.36 17.68 -2.27
CA THR A 55 -6.28 18.74 -2.69
C THR A 55 -6.35 18.81 -4.21
N ARG A 56 -7.54 19.01 -4.74
CA ARG A 56 -7.74 19.31 -6.16
C ARG A 56 -8.59 20.57 -6.29
N LEU A 57 -8.36 21.31 -7.35
CA LEU A 57 -9.22 22.41 -7.74
C LEU A 57 -10.34 21.86 -8.63
N THR A 58 -11.57 22.22 -8.32
CA THR A 58 -12.75 21.93 -9.15
C THR A 58 -13.53 23.20 -9.41
N THR A 59 -14.22 23.28 -10.52
CA THR A 59 -15.10 24.41 -10.82
C THR A 59 -16.35 24.32 -9.96
N SER A 60 -16.65 25.39 -9.23
CA SER A 60 -17.92 25.51 -8.52
C SER A 60 -18.97 26.09 -9.48
N ARG A 61 -20.13 25.43 -9.60
CA ARG A 61 -21.26 25.94 -10.37
C ARG A 61 -21.99 27.10 -9.67
N PHE A 62 -21.61 27.46 -8.44
CA PHE A 62 -22.32 28.41 -7.60
C PHE A 62 -21.64 29.78 -7.48
N TYR A 63 -20.61 30.06 -8.28
CA TYR A 63 -19.92 31.36 -8.23
C TYR A 63 -20.08 32.10 -9.57
N ASP A 64 -20.98 33.10 -9.59
CA ASP A 64 -21.22 34.00 -10.72
C ASP A 64 -20.29 35.23 -10.67
N GLY A 65 -18.99 35.04 -10.54
CA GLY A 65 -18.00 36.09 -10.56
C GLY A 65 -16.97 35.93 -11.67
N PRO A 66 -16.18 36.99 -11.99
CA PRO A 66 -15.13 36.95 -13.02
C PRO A 66 -14.02 35.90 -12.72
N TYR A 67 -13.93 35.41 -11.50
CA TYR A 67 -13.18 34.23 -11.08
C TYR A 67 -14.18 33.12 -10.88
N ARG A 68 -14.69 32.50 -11.94
CA ARG A 68 -15.54 31.30 -11.84
C ARG A 68 -14.87 30.34 -10.84
N GLY A 69 -15.45 30.30 -9.63
CA GLY A 69 -14.75 29.92 -8.41
C GLY A 69 -14.16 28.53 -8.48
N LEU A 70 -12.87 28.46 -8.48
CA LEU A 70 -12.16 27.22 -8.20
C LEU A 70 -12.38 26.89 -6.73
N LYS A 71 -13.14 25.84 -6.47
CA LYS A 71 -13.31 25.30 -5.13
C LYS A 71 -12.20 24.27 -4.88
N ARG A 72 -11.49 24.40 -3.77
CA ARG A 72 -10.58 23.37 -3.29
C ARG A 72 -11.41 22.26 -2.67
N VAL A 73 -11.23 21.04 -3.19
CA VAL A 73 -11.83 19.82 -2.66
C VAL A 73 -10.71 18.96 -2.13
N TYR A 74 -10.91 18.40 -0.94
CA TYR A 74 -9.99 17.44 -0.37
C TYR A 74 -10.24 16.06 -0.98
N ASN A 75 -9.19 15.33 -1.21
CA ASN A 75 -9.21 13.94 -1.62
C ASN A 75 -8.17 13.15 -0.82
N SER A 76 -8.31 11.86 -0.78
CA SER A 76 -7.30 10.96 -0.26
C SER A 76 -6.22 10.72 -1.30
N ILE A 77 -5.08 10.25 -0.85
CA ILE A 77 -3.92 9.95 -1.71
C ILE A 77 -3.42 8.55 -1.38
N LEU A 78 -3.28 7.74 -2.42
CA LEU A 78 -2.51 6.49 -2.36
C LEU A 78 -1.12 6.75 -2.93
N THR A 79 -0.07 6.26 -2.27
CA THR A 79 1.31 6.43 -2.73
C THR A 79 2.09 5.14 -2.64
N ILE A 80 3.10 5.00 -3.52
CA ILE A 80 4.20 4.04 -3.32
C ILE A 80 5.48 4.87 -3.23
N ASP A 81 6.13 4.82 -2.09
CA ASP A 81 7.39 5.50 -1.82
C ASP A 81 8.54 4.47 -1.82
N SER A 82 9.44 4.61 -2.77
CA SER A 82 10.59 3.74 -2.96
C SER A 82 11.90 4.34 -2.43
N SER A 83 11.85 5.42 -1.64
CA SER A 83 13.04 6.13 -1.15
C SER A 83 13.96 5.24 -0.30
N TYR A 84 13.39 4.24 0.36
CA TYR A 84 14.13 3.27 1.20
C TYR A 84 14.09 1.84 0.62
N SER A 85 13.78 1.70 -0.67
CA SER A 85 13.62 0.37 -1.28
C SER A 85 14.93 -0.33 -1.62
N SER A 86 16.08 0.34 -1.45
CA SER A 86 17.38 -0.20 -1.83
C SER A 86 18.52 0.48 -1.09
N ILE A 87 19.48 -0.31 -0.64
CA ILE A 87 20.80 0.15 -0.15
C ILE A 87 21.85 0.21 -1.27
N LEU A 88 21.52 -0.21 -2.48
CA LEU A 88 22.45 -0.25 -3.60
C LEU A 88 22.75 1.16 -4.10
N SER A 89 24.02 1.53 -4.17
CA SER A 89 24.48 2.87 -4.55
C SER A 89 24.18 3.27 -5.99
N ASN A 90 23.90 2.30 -6.86
CA ASN A 90 23.57 2.52 -8.26
C ASN A 90 22.05 2.64 -8.51
N VAL A 91 21.22 2.45 -7.48
CA VAL A 91 19.77 2.65 -7.57
C VAL A 91 19.46 4.12 -7.29
N LYS A 92 18.89 4.77 -8.29
CA LYS A 92 18.55 6.20 -8.17
C LYS A 92 17.23 6.37 -7.42
N SER A 93 17.20 7.33 -6.51
CA SER A 93 15.98 7.78 -5.85
C SER A 93 14.98 8.35 -6.86
N ARG A 94 13.70 8.11 -6.58
CA ARG A 94 12.55 8.65 -7.33
C ARG A 94 11.58 9.30 -6.35
N PRO A 95 10.84 10.34 -6.77
CA PRO A 95 9.71 10.81 -5.98
C PRO A 95 8.68 9.69 -5.84
N PRO A 96 7.87 9.69 -4.77
CA PRO A 96 6.78 8.73 -4.63
C PRO A 96 5.81 8.77 -5.80
N GLU A 97 5.37 7.60 -6.25
CA GLU A 97 4.24 7.48 -7.16
C GLU A 97 2.96 7.84 -6.41
N ILE A 98 2.11 8.67 -7.02
CA ILE A 98 0.95 9.27 -6.34
C ILE A 98 -0.31 9.05 -7.16
N ALA A 99 -1.34 8.51 -6.53
CA ALA A 99 -2.67 8.36 -7.10
C ALA A 99 -3.73 9.02 -6.20
N PRO A 100 -4.34 10.12 -6.65
CA PRO A 100 -5.44 10.73 -5.91
C PRO A 100 -6.70 9.86 -6.01
N MET A 101 -7.40 9.67 -4.90
CA MET A 101 -8.65 8.93 -4.86
C MET A 101 -9.65 9.54 -3.90
N VAL A 102 -10.91 9.21 -4.09
CA VAL A 102 -11.98 9.57 -3.17
C VAL A 102 -12.39 8.32 -2.40
N LEU A 103 -12.27 8.40 -1.08
CA LEU A 103 -12.85 7.43 -0.17
C LEU A 103 -14.08 8.11 0.45
N GLU A 104 -15.24 7.52 0.23
CA GLU A 104 -16.49 8.06 0.74
C GLU A 104 -16.57 7.89 2.27
N GLU A 105 -17.45 8.65 2.91
CA GLU A 105 -17.66 8.53 4.36
C GLU A 105 -18.21 7.12 4.68
N GLY A 106 -17.56 6.46 5.63
CA GLY A 106 -17.90 5.08 6.00
C GLY A 106 -17.39 3.99 5.02
N GLU A 107 -16.75 4.39 3.91
CA GLU A 107 -16.16 3.43 2.98
C GLU A 107 -14.83 2.89 3.51
N ASN A 108 -14.67 1.56 3.50
CA ASN A 108 -13.42 0.92 3.82
C ASN A 108 -12.42 1.06 2.66
N LEU A 109 -11.14 1.10 3.00
CA LEU A 109 -10.07 1.01 2.03
C LEU A 109 -9.79 -0.46 1.71
N LYS A 110 -10.01 -0.84 0.44
CA LYS A 110 -9.73 -2.19 -0.07
C LYS A 110 -8.50 -2.12 -0.96
N LEU A 111 -7.44 -2.79 -0.54
CA LEU A 111 -6.19 -2.86 -1.28
C LEU A 111 -5.97 -4.26 -1.82
N ARG A 112 -5.52 -4.34 -3.06
CA ARG A 112 -4.97 -5.53 -3.68
C ARG A 112 -3.59 -5.19 -4.17
N ILE A 113 -2.57 -5.83 -3.61
CA ILE A 113 -1.17 -5.50 -3.81
C ILE A 113 -0.51 -6.71 -4.45
N PHE A 114 0.10 -6.50 -5.60
CA PHE A 114 0.92 -7.51 -6.27
C PHE A 114 2.39 -7.13 -6.14
N ILE A 115 3.18 -8.08 -5.71
CA ILE A 115 4.64 -7.98 -5.68
C ILE A 115 5.17 -9.10 -6.57
N ASP A 116 5.75 -8.72 -7.70
CA ASP A 116 6.42 -9.66 -8.61
C ASP A 116 7.87 -9.24 -8.80
N LYS A 117 8.73 -9.85 -7.98
CA LYS A 117 10.18 -9.59 -7.94
C LYS A 117 10.50 -8.13 -7.67
N ARG A 118 10.47 -7.31 -8.71
CA ARG A 118 10.86 -5.89 -8.71
C ARG A 118 9.72 -4.97 -9.09
N VAL A 119 8.54 -5.50 -9.26
CA VAL A 119 7.33 -4.73 -9.58
C VAL A 119 6.40 -4.76 -8.37
N VAL A 120 5.92 -3.60 -7.98
CA VAL A 120 4.89 -3.43 -6.95
C VAL A 120 3.73 -2.69 -7.57
N GLU A 121 2.56 -3.32 -7.59
CA GLU A 121 1.31 -2.76 -8.11
C GLU A 121 0.26 -2.77 -7.00
N VAL A 122 -0.43 -1.65 -6.84
CA VAL A 122 -1.46 -1.48 -5.80
C VAL A 122 -2.75 -1.00 -6.42
N PHE A 123 -3.78 -1.80 -6.29
CA PHE A 123 -5.15 -1.48 -6.70
C PHE A 123 -5.94 -1.09 -5.45
N ALA A 124 -6.64 0.04 -5.50
CA ALA A 124 -7.42 0.56 -4.39
C ALA A 124 -8.89 0.74 -4.77
N ASN A 125 -9.80 0.06 -4.06
CA ASN A 125 -11.26 0.11 -4.18
C ASN A 125 -11.80 -0.09 -5.63
N GLY A 126 -11.02 -0.70 -6.55
CA GLY A 126 -11.37 -0.75 -7.96
C GLY A 126 -11.45 0.63 -8.65
N LYS A 127 -11.02 1.68 -7.97
CA LYS A 127 -11.10 3.08 -8.44
C LYS A 127 -9.74 3.62 -8.89
N GLN A 128 -8.64 3.10 -8.32
CA GLN A 128 -7.31 3.64 -8.56
C GLN A 128 -6.25 2.53 -8.60
N VAL A 129 -5.18 2.81 -9.33
CA VAL A 129 -4.00 1.95 -9.39
C VAL A 129 -2.74 2.81 -9.33
N VAL A 130 -1.74 2.31 -8.65
CA VAL A 130 -0.39 2.88 -8.65
C VAL A 130 0.63 1.75 -8.72
N ALA A 131 1.69 1.93 -9.47
CA ALA A 131 2.71 0.90 -9.69
C ALA A 131 4.10 1.52 -9.78
N THR A 132 5.10 0.79 -9.30
CA THR A 132 6.50 1.19 -9.42
C THR A 132 7.42 -0.03 -9.54
N ARG A 133 8.67 0.24 -9.93
CA ARG A 133 9.75 -0.75 -9.90
C ARG A 133 10.69 -0.43 -8.76
N VAL A 134 11.06 -1.46 -8.02
CA VAL A 134 11.97 -1.40 -6.87
C VAL A 134 13.12 -2.39 -7.06
N PHE A 135 14.24 -2.12 -6.41
CA PHE A 135 15.47 -2.93 -6.58
C PHE A 135 16.12 -3.20 -5.22
N PRO A 136 15.49 -4.01 -4.35
CA PRO A 136 16.10 -4.40 -3.09
C PRO A 136 17.48 -5.02 -3.30
N GLY A 137 18.43 -4.67 -2.46
CA GLY A 137 19.79 -5.17 -2.49
C GLY A 137 20.04 -6.28 -1.47
N LYS A 138 19.15 -6.41 -0.48
CA LYS A 138 19.27 -7.44 0.57
C LYS A 138 18.40 -8.65 0.25
N ASP A 139 18.91 -9.83 0.49
CA ASP A 139 18.18 -11.09 0.26
C ASP A 139 17.02 -11.28 1.23
N ASP A 140 17.10 -10.68 2.43
CA ASP A 140 16.05 -10.68 3.45
C ASP A 140 14.98 -9.60 3.28
N SER A 141 15.06 -8.79 2.22
CA SER A 141 14.01 -7.81 1.88
C SER A 141 12.74 -8.48 1.35
N LEU A 142 12.10 -9.25 2.21
CA LEU A 142 10.91 -10.07 1.91
C LEU A 142 9.76 -9.79 2.88
N GLY A 143 10.02 -9.10 3.99
CA GLY A 143 9.07 -8.90 5.07
C GLY A 143 7.95 -7.92 4.73
N VAL A 144 6.88 -7.99 5.55
CA VAL A 144 5.73 -7.08 5.50
C VAL A 144 5.48 -6.51 6.90
N SER A 145 5.21 -5.23 6.97
CA SER A 145 4.79 -4.58 8.21
C SER A 145 3.67 -3.56 7.96
N LEU A 146 2.97 -3.23 9.04
CA LEU A 146 1.83 -2.33 9.05
C LEU A 146 2.07 -1.21 10.06
N ARG A 147 1.53 -0.03 9.77
CA ARG A 147 1.53 1.09 10.70
C ARG A 147 0.35 2.01 10.47
N SER A 148 -0.30 2.43 11.56
CA SER A 148 -1.26 3.52 11.56
C SER A 148 -0.63 4.75 12.20
N GLN A 149 -0.85 5.95 11.67
CA GLN A 149 -0.24 7.16 12.20
C GLN A 149 -1.28 8.15 12.72
N GLY A 150 -1.00 8.68 13.92
CA GLY A 150 -1.81 9.70 14.59
C GLY A 150 -2.96 9.12 15.40
N SER A 151 -3.66 8.14 14.89
CA SER A 151 -4.68 7.36 15.57
C SER A 151 -4.66 5.91 15.12
N GLU A 152 -5.41 5.07 15.78
CA GLU A 152 -5.56 3.66 15.43
C GLU A 152 -6.34 3.49 14.12
N SER A 153 -6.17 2.34 13.49
CA SER A 153 -6.98 1.85 12.38
C SER A 153 -7.32 0.38 12.60
N GLU A 154 -8.33 -0.11 11.91
CA GLU A 154 -8.80 -1.48 12.02
C GLU A 154 -8.57 -2.24 10.72
N PHE A 155 -7.91 -3.40 10.79
CA PHE A 155 -7.92 -4.37 9.72
C PHE A 155 -9.14 -5.25 9.86
N ILE A 156 -9.98 -5.23 8.83
CA ILE A 156 -11.15 -6.09 8.73
C ILE A 156 -10.73 -7.47 8.22
N SER A 157 -9.86 -7.46 7.21
CA SER A 157 -9.26 -8.68 6.66
C SER A 157 -7.90 -8.41 6.08
N LEU A 158 -7.02 -9.41 6.17
CA LEU A 158 -5.72 -9.43 5.52
C LEU A 158 -5.42 -10.87 5.08
N GLU A 159 -5.26 -11.05 3.78
CA GLU A 159 -4.95 -12.33 3.17
C GLU A 159 -3.70 -12.19 2.32
N SER A 160 -2.87 -13.21 2.25
CA SER A 160 -1.74 -13.23 1.33
C SER A 160 -1.66 -14.56 0.58
N TYR A 161 -1.19 -14.48 -0.65
CA TYR A 161 -1.08 -15.62 -1.55
C TYR A 161 0.30 -15.63 -2.20
N GLN A 162 1.00 -16.76 -2.11
CA GLN A 162 2.25 -16.94 -2.83
C GLN A 162 1.94 -17.13 -4.32
N MET A 163 2.54 -16.31 -5.17
CA MET A 163 2.41 -16.43 -6.62
C MET A 163 3.43 -17.42 -7.17
N ARG A 164 3.04 -18.19 -8.17
CA ARG A 164 3.92 -19.13 -8.86
C ARG A 164 4.24 -18.64 -10.26
N SER A 165 5.42 -19.04 -10.75
CA SER A 165 5.75 -18.85 -12.17
C SER A 165 4.75 -19.57 -13.06
N ILE A 166 4.24 -18.87 -14.08
CA ILE A 166 3.40 -19.44 -15.13
C ILE A 166 4.24 -20.18 -16.20
N TYR A 167 5.56 -20.02 -16.18
CA TYR A 167 6.46 -20.72 -17.10
C TYR A 167 6.78 -22.10 -16.56
N TRP A 168 6.52 -23.13 -17.38
CA TRP A 168 6.74 -24.53 -17.04
C TRP A 168 8.24 -24.79 -16.79
N THR A 169 8.61 -25.06 -15.56
CA THR A 169 9.72 -25.92 -15.21
C THR A 169 9.13 -27.15 -14.55
N HIS A 170 9.27 -28.28 -15.20
CA HIS A 170 8.79 -29.61 -14.88
C HIS A 170 8.37 -29.90 -13.43
N PHE A 171 7.13 -30.41 -13.31
CA PHE A 171 6.61 -31.30 -12.26
C PHE A 171 6.89 -30.94 -10.79
N PHE A 172 5.88 -30.42 -10.07
CA PHE A 172 5.35 -30.99 -8.83
C PHE A 172 4.15 -30.19 -8.28
N MET A 173 3.21 -30.93 -7.78
CA MET A 173 1.93 -30.75 -7.13
C MET A 173 1.63 -29.43 -6.39
N PHE A 174 0.38 -29.00 -6.53
CA PHE A 174 -0.29 -27.87 -5.90
C PHE A 174 -0.27 -27.89 -4.37
N LEU A 175 0.19 -26.82 -3.75
CA LEU A 175 -0.21 -26.43 -2.40
C LEU A 175 -0.54 -24.94 -2.39
N TRP A 176 -1.81 -24.61 -2.22
CA TRP A 176 -2.26 -23.26 -1.88
C TRP A 176 -2.12 -23.10 -0.37
N VAL A 177 -1.28 -22.21 0.09
CA VAL A 177 -1.25 -21.82 1.51
C VAL A 177 -2.01 -20.50 1.61
N ARG A 178 -3.19 -20.58 2.19
CA ARG A 178 -3.99 -19.40 2.57
C ARG A 178 -3.68 -19.10 4.04
N VAL A 179 -3.09 -17.93 4.32
CA VAL A 179 -2.94 -17.43 5.69
C VAL A 179 -4.05 -16.43 5.93
N ILE A 180 -5.01 -16.78 6.78
CA ILE A 180 -6.08 -15.91 7.22
C ILE A 180 -5.71 -15.44 8.62
N LEU A 181 -5.41 -14.17 8.77
CA LEU A 181 -5.30 -13.54 10.09
C LEU A 181 -6.70 -13.10 10.52
N ILE A 182 -7.35 -13.91 11.33
CA ILE A 182 -8.57 -13.52 12.05
C ILE A 182 -8.11 -12.88 13.35
N THR A 183 -8.33 -11.59 13.51
CA THR A 183 -8.10 -10.89 14.74
C THR A 183 -9.14 -11.35 15.77
N TYR A 184 -8.71 -12.10 16.77
CA TYR A 184 -9.49 -12.28 18.01
C TYR A 184 -9.19 -11.11 18.95
N TRP A 185 -10.26 -10.65 19.59
CA TRP A 185 -10.36 -9.60 20.62
C TRP A 185 -9.42 -9.80 21.80
#